data_a92ddcec20f810f59041b6a1f54086fa
#
_entry.id   a92ddcec20f810f59041b6a1f54086fa
#
_cell.length_a   1.000
_cell.length_b   1.000
_cell.length_c   1.000
_cell.angle_alpha   90.00
_cell.angle_beta   90.00
_cell.angle_gamma   90.00
#
_symmetry.space_group_name_H-M   'P 1'
#
loop_
_entity.id
_entity.type
_entity.pdbx_description
1 polymer ?
#
loop_
_entity_poly.entity_id
_entity_poly.type
_entity_poly.pdbx_seq_one_letter_code
_entity_poly.pdbx_strand_id
1 'polypeptide(L)'
;VRQADFFINSVKLDTGDLPPVLDIEKRGDDARTLRRDLKIWLDKIERHYKVKPILYTSYKFKTRYLNDSIFDSYPYWIAHYYVDSVEYKGNWKFWQHTDVGTLPGIREKVDLNIFNGSLEELKCMTIR
;
A
#
# COMPACT_ATOMS: atom_id res chain seq x y z
N VAL A 1 16.97 -3.70 -5.10
CA VAL A 1 17.22 -5.14 -5.24
C VAL A 1 17.35 -5.80 -3.87
N ARG A 2 18.30 -5.40 -3.04
CA ARG A 2 18.55 -6.04 -1.71
C ARG A 2 17.33 -6.07 -0.79
N GLN A 3 16.54 -5.00 -0.74
CA GLN A 3 15.33 -4.94 0.10
C GLN A 3 14.26 -5.93 -0.38
N ALA A 4 14.07 -6.08 -1.70
CA ALA A 4 13.15 -7.06 -2.25
C ALA A 4 13.60 -8.49 -1.95
N ASP A 5 14.90 -8.79 -2.08
CA ASP A 5 15.45 -10.10 -1.73
C ASP A 5 15.27 -10.42 -0.24
N PHE A 6 15.56 -9.44 0.60
CA PHE A 6 15.36 -9.59 2.05
C PHE A 6 13.89 -9.87 2.39
N PHE A 7 12.96 -9.12 1.78
CA PHE A 7 11.54 -9.34 1.97
C PHE A 7 11.13 -10.76 1.56
N ILE A 8 11.49 -11.17 0.34
CA ILE A 8 11.17 -12.51 -0.20
C ILE A 8 11.71 -13.63 0.71
N ASN A 9 12.91 -13.45 1.24
CA ASN A 9 13.52 -14.46 2.12
C ASN A 9 12.91 -14.48 3.52
N SER A 10 12.31 -13.39 3.96
CA SER A 10 11.76 -13.23 5.31
C SER A 10 10.25 -13.47 5.40
N VAL A 11 9.51 -13.23 4.32
CA VAL A 11 8.05 -13.27 4.31
C VAL A 11 7.57 -14.42 3.44
N LYS A 12 6.87 -15.37 4.06
CA LYS A 12 6.13 -16.42 3.36
C LYS A 12 4.65 -16.11 3.46
N LEU A 13 3.96 -16.17 2.34
CA LEU A 13 2.52 -15.93 2.27
C LEU A 13 1.80 -17.25 2.01
N ASP A 14 0.70 -17.43 2.72
CA ASP A 14 -0.19 -18.57 2.57
C ASP A 14 -1.52 -18.17 1.93
N THR A 15 -2.28 -19.15 1.50
CA THR A 15 -3.65 -18.92 1.00
C THR A 15 -4.49 -18.17 2.03
N GLY A 16 -5.10 -17.08 1.61
CA GLY A 16 -5.91 -16.23 2.48
C GLY A 16 -5.18 -14.99 3.01
N ASP A 17 -3.86 -14.91 2.89
CA ASP A 17 -3.11 -13.70 3.23
C ASP A 17 -3.37 -12.57 2.22
N LEU A 18 -3.29 -11.34 2.68
CA LEU A 18 -3.29 -10.18 1.78
C LEU A 18 -1.97 -10.10 1.00
N PRO A 19 -1.96 -9.44 -0.18
CA PRO A 19 -0.71 -9.19 -0.90
C PRO A 19 0.31 -8.45 -0.05
N PRO A 20 1.61 -8.56 -0.38
CA PRO A 20 2.64 -7.76 0.25
C PRO A 20 2.30 -6.27 0.20
N VAL A 21 2.60 -5.55 1.27
CA VAL A 21 2.43 -4.09 1.33
C VAL A 21 3.80 -3.43 1.36
N LEU A 22 4.00 -2.44 0.50
CA LEU A 22 5.15 -1.55 0.56
C LEU A 22 4.74 -0.20 1.10
N ASP A 23 5.32 0.17 2.23
CA ASP A 23 5.21 1.51 2.82
C ASP A 23 6.21 2.43 2.11
N ILE A 24 5.70 3.42 1.39
CA ILE A 24 6.49 4.41 0.65
C ILE A 24 6.06 5.83 0.99
N GLU A 25 6.82 6.47 1.89
CA GLU A 25 6.50 7.77 2.46
C GLU A 25 7.63 8.78 2.34
N LYS A 26 8.84 8.36 1.95
CA LYS A 26 10.02 9.21 1.86
C LYS A 26 10.60 9.20 0.46
N ARG A 27 10.84 10.40 -0.06
CA ARG A 27 11.44 10.58 -1.39
C ARG A 27 12.89 10.09 -1.47
N GLY A 28 13.63 10.13 -0.38
CA GLY A 28 15.08 9.99 -0.43
C GLY A 28 15.72 11.24 -1.07
N ASP A 29 16.87 11.06 -1.70
CA ASP A 29 17.64 12.17 -2.26
C ASP A 29 17.06 12.67 -3.58
N ASP A 30 16.53 11.76 -4.42
CA ASP A 30 16.06 12.06 -5.76
C ASP A 30 14.78 11.28 -6.12
N ALA A 31 13.76 11.99 -6.60
CA ALA A 31 12.48 11.41 -7.00
C ALA A 31 12.58 10.46 -8.21
N ARG A 32 13.51 10.71 -9.13
CA ARG A 32 13.75 9.85 -10.30
C ARG A 32 14.31 8.49 -9.87
N THR A 33 15.30 8.50 -9.00
CA THR A 33 15.90 7.31 -8.42
C THR A 33 14.86 6.53 -7.59
N LEU A 34 14.04 7.22 -6.80
CA LEU A 34 12.94 6.62 -6.05
C LEU A 34 12.00 5.83 -6.98
N ARG A 35 11.50 6.46 -8.04
CA ARG A 35 10.55 5.82 -8.98
C ARG A 35 11.16 4.61 -9.67
N ARG A 36 12.42 4.70 -10.10
CA ARG A 36 13.14 3.58 -10.69
C ARG A 36 13.29 2.42 -9.72
N ASP A 37 13.77 2.69 -8.52
CA ASP A 37 14.04 1.66 -7.52
C ASP A 37 12.75 1.04 -6.99
N LEU A 38 11.70 1.84 -6.83
CA LEU A 38 10.37 1.38 -6.50
C LEU A 38 9.83 0.39 -7.55
N LYS A 39 9.93 0.75 -8.83
CA LYS A 39 9.46 -0.12 -9.92
C LYS A 39 10.21 -1.46 -9.94
N ILE A 40 11.51 -1.44 -9.73
CA ILE A 40 12.33 -2.67 -9.63
C ILE A 40 11.86 -3.55 -8.46
N TRP A 41 11.59 -2.95 -7.30
CA TRP A 41 11.08 -3.67 -6.14
C TRP A 41 9.70 -4.29 -6.43
N LEU A 42 8.79 -3.51 -6.95
CA LEU A 42 7.42 -3.93 -7.28
C LEU A 42 7.42 -5.10 -8.27
N ASP A 43 8.18 -5.01 -9.35
CA ASP A 43 8.27 -6.07 -10.36
C ASP A 43 8.83 -7.38 -9.78
N LYS A 44 9.81 -7.27 -8.89
CA LYS A 44 10.43 -8.45 -8.26
C LYS A 44 9.46 -9.14 -7.30
N ILE A 45 8.76 -8.39 -6.50
CA ILE A 45 7.76 -8.89 -5.55
C ILE A 45 6.58 -9.51 -6.30
N GLU A 46 6.03 -8.82 -7.30
CA GLU A 46 4.93 -9.33 -8.12
C GLU A 46 5.30 -10.64 -8.82
N ARG A 47 6.52 -10.72 -9.35
CA ARG A 47 7.01 -11.95 -10.00
C ARG A 47 7.12 -13.13 -9.03
N HIS A 48 7.54 -12.87 -7.80
CA HIS A 48 7.71 -13.90 -6.78
C HIS A 48 6.38 -14.40 -6.22
N TYR A 49 5.52 -13.48 -5.77
CA TYR A 49 4.25 -13.83 -5.11
C TYR A 49 3.08 -14.01 -6.08
N LYS A 50 3.27 -13.70 -7.37
CA LYS A 50 2.24 -13.80 -8.42
C LYS A 50 1.01 -12.93 -8.19
N VAL A 51 1.17 -11.86 -7.42
CA VAL A 51 0.14 -10.89 -7.10
C VAL A 51 0.75 -9.48 -7.06
N LYS A 52 -0.01 -8.47 -7.48
CA LYS A 52 0.42 -7.08 -7.36
C LYS A 52 0.51 -6.68 -5.89
N PRO A 53 1.65 -6.17 -5.42
CA PRO A 53 1.74 -5.64 -4.06
C PRO A 53 0.87 -4.40 -3.88
N ILE A 54 0.46 -4.17 -2.64
CA ILE A 54 -0.27 -2.96 -2.23
C ILE A 54 0.75 -1.87 -1.93
N LEU A 55 0.50 -0.65 -2.42
CA LEU A 55 1.29 0.53 -2.08
C LEU A 55 0.60 1.32 -0.97
N TYR A 56 1.20 1.36 0.21
CA TYR A 56 0.80 2.26 1.29
C TYR A 56 1.56 3.57 1.17
N THR A 57 0.84 4.67 1.09
CA THR A 57 1.41 6.01 1.05
C THR A 57 0.37 7.08 1.41
N SER A 58 0.81 8.30 1.68
CA SER A 58 -0.11 9.42 1.82
C SER A 58 -0.66 9.89 0.47
N TYR A 59 -1.85 10.46 0.47
CA TYR A 59 -2.42 11.10 -0.73
C TYR A 59 -1.46 12.13 -1.35
N LYS A 60 -0.86 12.97 -0.50
CA LYS A 60 0.11 13.98 -0.93
C LYS A 60 1.35 13.36 -1.60
N PHE A 61 1.89 12.28 -1.04
CA PHE A 61 3.05 11.60 -1.61
C PHE A 61 2.71 10.94 -2.95
N LYS A 62 1.55 10.27 -3.03
CA LYS A 62 1.06 9.65 -4.28
C LYS A 62 0.96 10.69 -5.40
N THR A 63 0.30 11.80 -5.15
CA THR A 63 0.08 12.83 -6.18
C THR A 63 1.35 13.56 -6.57
N ARG A 64 2.29 13.72 -5.65
CA ARG A 64 3.53 14.47 -5.88
C ARG A 64 4.66 13.64 -6.49
N TYR A 65 4.84 12.40 -6.06
CA TYR A 65 6.01 11.60 -6.43
C TYR A 65 5.69 10.31 -7.19
N LEU A 66 4.48 9.78 -7.06
CA LEU A 66 4.03 8.56 -7.71
C LEU A 66 2.94 8.85 -8.76
N ASN A 67 3.07 9.98 -9.42
CA ASN A 67 2.12 10.45 -10.43
C ASN A 67 2.38 9.89 -11.84
N ASP A 68 3.39 9.06 -12.01
CA ASP A 68 3.62 8.36 -13.26
C ASP A 68 2.60 7.23 -13.44
N SER A 69 2.05 7.10 -14.65
CA SER A 69 1.01 6.11 -14.98
C SER A 69 1.42 4.66 -14.72
N ILE A 70 2.73 4.36 -14.70
CA ILE A 70 3.24 3.02 -14.38
C ILE A 70 2.87 2.54 -12.97
N PHE A 71 2.54 3.47 -12.06
CA PHE A 71 2.11 3.17 -10.69
C PHE A 71 0.59 3.11 -10.51
N ASP A 72 -0.21 3.42 -11.53
CA ASP A 72 -1.67 3.52 -11.42
C ASP A 72 -2.37 2.15 -11.39
N SER A 73 -1.71 1.10 -11.85
CA SER A 73 -2.28 -0.26 -11.86
C SER A 73 -2.15 -1.00 -10.53
N TYR A 74 -1.41 -0.47 -9.58
CA TYR A 74 -1.24 -1.09 -8.26
C TYR A 74 -2.41 -0.73 -7.34
N PRO A 75 -2.84 -1.66 -6.45
CA PRO A 75 -3.80 -1.31 -5.41
C PRO A 75 -3.14 -0.41 -4.37
N TYR A 76 -3.85 0.64 -3.96
CA TYR A 76 -3.34 1.60 -2.98
C TYR A 76 -4.02 1.45 -1.64
N TRP A 77 -3.23 1.63 -0.59
CA TRP A 77 -3.67 1.90 0.77
C TRP A 77 -3.28 3.35 1.06
N ILE A 78 -4.26 4.26 0.99
CA ILE A 78 -4.03 5.70 1.07
C ILE A 78 -4.25 6.20 2.49
N ALA A 79 -3.23 6.87 3.06
CA ALA A 79 -3.37 7.67 4.26
C ALA A 79 -3.83 9.08 3.88
N HIS A 80 -5.03 9.46 4.34
CA HIS A 80 -5.61 10.77 4.05
C HIS A 80 -6.53 11.18 5.19
N TYR A 81 -6.04 12.09 6.06
CA TYR A 81 -6.70 12.47 7.30
C TYR A 81 -7.47 13.78 7.13
N TYR A 82 -8.47 14.00 8.01
CA TYR A 82 -9.26 15.23 8.07
C TYR A 82 -10.01 15.57 6.78
N VAL A 83 -10.42 14.56 6.04
CA VAL A 83 -11.24 14.68 4.83
C VAL A 83 -12.46 13.76 4.94
N ASP A 84 -13.54 14.12 4.25
CA ASP A 84 -14.78 13.35 4.26
C ASP A 84 -14.70 12.08 3.41
N SER A 85 -13.80 12.09 2.41
CA SER A 85 -13.57 10.96 1.51
C SER A 85 -12.18 11.05 0.88
N VAL A 86 -11.71 9.93 0.33
CA VAL A 86 -10.44 9.87 -0.39
C VAL A 86 -10.54 10.70 -1.67
N GLU A 87 -9.63 11.65 -1.85
CA GLU A 87 -9.58 12.49 -3.05
C GLU A 87 -8.92 11.80 -4.24
N TYR A 88 -8.06 10.80 -4.01
CA TYR A 88 -7.48 9.98 -5.07
C TYR A 88 -8.57 9.19 -5.80
N LYS A 89 -8.68 9.38 -7.12
CA LYS A 89 -9.73 8.79 -7.96
C LYS A 89 -9.33 7.48 -8.65
N GLY A 90 -8.13 6.99 -8.40
CA GLY A 90 -7.63 5.74 -8.97
C GLY A 90 -7.96 4.50 -8.14
N ASN A 91 -7.11 3.47 -8.27
CA ASN A 91 -7.33 2.15 -7.67
C ASN A 91 -6.92 2.13 -6.18
N TRP A 92 -7.66 2.81 -5.31
CA TRP A 92 -7.46 2.67 -3.88
C TRP A 92 -8.34 1.57 -3.31
N LYS A 93 -7.78 0.77 -2.42
CA LYS A 93 -8.45 -0.36 -1.77
C LYS A 93 -8.64 -0.15 -0.27
N PHE A 94 -7.70 0.54 0.37
CA PHE A 94 -7.78 0.85 1.80
C PHE A 94 -7.57 2.35 2.00
N TRP A 95 -8.31 2.90 2.92
CA TRP A 95 -8.19 4.27 3.37
C TRP A 95 -7.89 4.31 4.86
N GLN A 96 -6.67 4.70 5.23
CA GLN A 96 -6.32 5.06 6.59
C GLN A 96 -6.82 6.49 6.83
N HIS A 97 -7.95 6.62 7.53
CA HIS A 97 -8.64 7.89 7.66
C HIS A 97 -8.26 8.64 8.94
N THR A 98 -7.60 8.00 9.89
CA THR A 98 -7.08 8.63 11.11
C THR A 98 -5.93 7.82 11.71
N ASP A 99 -5.04 8.50 12.41
CA ASP A 99 -3.97 7.95 13.25
C ASP A 99 -4.20 8.25 14.74
N VAL A 100 -5.34 8.84 15.07
CA VAL A 100 -5.74 9.20 16.44
C VAL A 100 -7.07 8.58 16.86
N GLY A 101 -7.41 7.45 16.26
CA GLY A 101 -8.61 6.68 16.58
C GLY A 101 -8.58 6.08 17.98
N THR A 102 -9.73 5.65 18.44
CA THR A 102 -9.88 4.97 19.72
C THR A 102 -10.63 3.66 19.54
N LEU A 103 -10.21 2.63 20.26
CA LEU A 103 -10.89 1.34 20.32
C LEU A 103 -11.08 0.92 21.77
N PRO A 104 -12.25 0.35 22.13
CA PRO A 104 -12.45 -0.21 23.46
C PRO A 104 -11.39 -1.26 23.79
N GLY A 105 -10.79 -1.15 24.97
CA GLY A 105 -9.74 -2.07 25.44
C GLY A 105 -8.32 -1.68 25.04
N ILE A 106 -8.12 -0.67 24.20
CA ILE A 106 -6.82 -0.13 23.85
C ILE A 106 -6.68 1.29 24.38
N ARG A 107 -5.64 1.55 25.19
CA ARG A 107 -5.40 2.87 25.80
C ARG A 107 -4.80 3.87 24.83
N GLU A 108 -3.92 3.39 23.96
CA GLU A 108 -3.21 4.20 22.98
C GLU A 108 -4.11 4.55 21.79
N LYS A 109 -3.77 5.63 21.11
CA LYS A 109 -4.39 5.98 19.83
C LYS A 109 -4.01 4.93 18.79
N VAL A 110 -4.95 4.65 17.89
CA VAL A 110 -4.79 3.64 16.85
C VAL A 110 -5.15 4.20 15.48
N ASP A 111 -4.56 3.61 14.45
CA ASP A 111 -4.97 3.86 13.07
C ASP A 111 -6.30 3.16 12.80
N LEU A 112 -7.20 3.84 12.10
CA LEU A 112 -8.45 3.24 11.63
C LEU A 112 -8.50 3.31 10.11
N ASN A 113 -8.98 2.22 9.52
CA ASN A 113 -9.01 2.03 8.08
C ASN A 113 -10.38 1.59 7.58
N ILE A 114 -10.68 1.94 6.35
CA ILE A 114 -11.87 1.49 5.62
C ILE A 114 -11.41 0.76 4.36
N PHE A 115 -11.98 -0.41 4.10
CA PHE A 115 -11.82 -1.11 2.82
C PHE A 115 -12.82 -0.59 1.80
N ASN A 116 -12.36 -0.33 0.58
CA ASN A 116 -13.19 0.14 -0.53
C ASN A 116 -13.81 -1.04 -1.28
N GLY A 117 -14.81 -1.64 -0.71
CA GLY A 117 -15.50 -2.76 -1.31
C GLY A 117 -16.22 -3.65 -0.32
N SER A 118 -16.75 -4.76 -0.80
CA SER A 118 -17.43 -5.77 0.00
C SER A 118 -16.42 -6.76 0.64
N LEU A 119 -16.89 -7.56 1.58
CA LEU A 119 -16.11 -8.64 2.17
C LEU A 119 -15.66 -9.66 1.10
N GLU A 120 -16.51 -9.93 0.11
CA GLU A 120 -16.17 -10.85 -0.98
C GLU A 120 -15.06 -10.28 -1.87
N GLU A 121 -15.09 -8.98 -2.15
CA GLU A 121 -14.02 -8.31 -2.88
C GLU A 121 -12.70 -8.33 -2.10
N LEU A 122 -12.75 -8.16 -0.78
CA LEU A 122 -11.57 -8.29 0.08
C LEU A 122 -10.98 -9.71 0.01
N LYS A 123 -11.82 -10.73 0.10
CA LYS A 123 -11.40 -12.13 -0.05
C LYS A 123 -10.76 -12.39 -1.43
N CYS A 124 -11.29 -11.76 -2.49
CA CYS A 124 -10.73 -11.88 -3.83
C CYS A 124 -9.33 -11.26 -3.97
N MET A 125 -8.93 -10.37 -3.09
CA MET A 125 -7.58 -9.80 -3.05
C MET A 125 -6.54 -10.71 -2.41
N THR A 126 -6.95 -11.71 -1.67
CA THR A 126 -6.03 -12.60 -0.94
C THR A 126 -5.29 -13.56 -1.87
N ILE A 127 -4.17 -14.06 -1.38
CA ILE A 127 -3.37 -15.11 -2.05
C ILE A 127 -4.22 -16.38 -2.20
N ARG A 128 -4.17 -16.97 -3.38
CA ARG A 128 -4.89 -18.19 -3.73
C ARG A 128 -4.00 -19.43 -3.69
#